data_c901616b79cae912832f3fc592d7fcb2
#
_entry.id   c901616b79cae912832f3fc592d7fcb2
#
_cell.length_a   1.000
_cell.length_b   1.000
_cell.length_c   1.000
_cell.angle_alpha   90.00
_cell.angle_beta   90.00
_cell.angle_gamma   90.00
#
_symmetry.space_group_name_H-M   'P 1'
#
loop_
_entity.id
_entity.type
_entity.pdbx_description
1 polymer ?
#
loop_
_entity_poly.entity_id
_entity_poly.type
_entity_poly.pdbx_seq_one_letter_code
_entity_poly.pdbx_strand_id
1 'polypeptide(L)'
;KDPKNNNVHGEDKETVTTIVAGAGIDVLKTTETKENVKVGDTIIYTITVKNIGNVTLTNVKVDDDETNLHEEIAELAVGKTETLTTEYTIKEADLLKGSFTNIAKVEADDPTKDDDTKVTDQDDETVTTEEMNAHIKVEKTADVTSGLEVGDEVTYTIVVTNDGNVTLYNV
;
A
#
# COMPACT_ATOMS: atom_id res chain seq x y z
N LYS A 1 -52.78 -46.16 22.28
CA LYS A 1 -52.69 -47.32 23.16
C LYS A 1 -52.80 -48.61 22.33
N ASP A 2 -52.06 -49.63 22.69
CA ASP A 2 -52.17 -50.95 22.07
C ASP A 2 -53.41 -51.67 22.55
N PRO A 3 -53.80 -52.86 21.98
CA PRO A 3 -54.98 -53.62 22.42
C PRO A 3 -54.93 -54.05 23.89
N LYS A 4 -53.82 -53.98 24.56
CA LYS A 4 -53.64 -54.27 25.98
C LYS A 4 -53.60 -53.02 26.86
N ASN A 5 -54.02 -51.83 26.31
CA ASN A 5 -54.10 -50.53 26.98
C ASN A 5 -52.74 -49.87 27.33
N ASN A 6 -51.62 -50.40 26.78
CA ASN A 6 -50.31 -49.75 26.95
C ASN A 6 -50.20 -48.50 26.06
N ASN A 7 -49.47 -47.51 26.53
CA ASN A 7 -49.16 -46.31 25.71
C ASN A 7 -48.23 -46.72 24.59
N VAL A 8 -48.57 -46.37 23.38
CA VAL A 8 -47.70 -46.48 22.19
C VAL A 8 -47.20 -45.07 21.88
N HIS A 9 -45.91 -44.93 21.78
CA HIS A 9 -45.24 -43.72 21.43
C HIS A 9 -44.49 -43.90 20.12
N GLY A 10 -44.67 -42.99 19.22
CA GLY A 10 -43.85 -42.86 18.03
C GLY A 10 -43.04 -41.56 18.15
N GLU A 11 -41.76 -41.61 17.89
CA GLU A 11 -40.90 -40.43 17.77
C GLU A 11 -40.33 -40.43 16.37
N ASP A 12 -40.37 -39.27 15.73
CA ASP A 12 -39.68 -39.00 14.48
C ASP A 12 -38.66 -37.87 14.74
N LYS A 13 -37.47 -38.02 14.20
CA LYS A 13 -36.38 -37.04 14.34
C LYS A 13 -35.82 -36.73 12.98
N GLU A 14 -35.89 -35.47 12.61
CA GLU A 14 -35.18 -34.95 11.47
C GLU A 14 -33.95 -34.18 11.96
N THR A 15 -32.80 -34.44 11.34
CA THR A 15 -31.54 -33.74 11.66
C THR A 15 -31.17 -32.84 10.51
N VAL A 16 -31.08 -31.54 10.80
CA VAL A 16 -30.57 -30.55 9.87
C VAL A 16 -29.12 -30.21 10.28
N THR A 17 -28.20 -30.36 9.34
CA THR A 17 -26.80 -29.95 9.56
C THR A 17 -26.60 -28.56 9.00
N THR A 18 -25.92 -27.69 9.76
CA THR A 18 -25.47 -26.38 9.31
C THR A 18 -24.05 -26.45 8.75
N ILE A 19 -23.72 -25.53 7.86
CA ILE A 19 -22.30 -25.31 7.47
C ILE A 19 -21.49 -24.87 8.68
N VAL A 20 -20.26 -25.35 8.76
CA VAL A 20 -19.32 -24.93 9.81
C VAL A 20 -19.01 -23.43 9.63
N ALA A 21 -19.14 -22.68 10.70
CA ALA A 21 -18.76 -21.27 10.72
C ALA A 21 -17.23 -21.12 10.51
N GLY A 22 -16.83 -20.20 9.65
CA GLY A 22 -15.44 -19.92 9.34
C GLY A 22 -15.24 -18.44 9.01
N ALA A 23 -14.37 -17.78 9.77
CA ALA A 23 -13.93 -16.42 9.47
C ALA A 23 -12.90 -16.44 8.32
N GLY A 24 -12.92 -15.42 7.49
CA GLY A 24 -11.95 -15.23 6.40
C GLY A 24 -11.96 -13.78 5.92
N ILE A 25 -10.80 -13.22 5.75
CA ILE A 25 -10.61 -11.86 5.23
C ILE A 25 -9.60 -11.91 4.10
N ASP A 26 -9.77 -11.01 3.13
CA ASP A 26 -8.91 -10.88 1.97
C ASP A 26 -8.65 -9.38 1.75
N VAL A 27 -7.40 -9.01 1.51
CA VAL A 27 -7.02 -7.65 1.16
C VAL A 27 -6.30 -7.63 -0.18
N LEU A 28 -6.66 -6.68 -1.02
CA LEU A 28 -6.01 -6.44 -2.31
C LEU A 28 -5.56 -4.97 -2.37
N LYS A 29 -4.27 -4.76 -2.61
CA LYS A 29 -3.67 -3.44 -2.82
C LYS A 29 -3.30 -3.28 -4.28
N THR A 30 -3.70 -2.15 -4.88
CA THR A 30 -3.42 -1.86 -6.29
C THR A 30 -3.06 -0.40 -6.50
N THR A 31 -2.32 -0.13 -7.58
CA THR A 31 -2.15 1.21 -8.15
C THR A 31 -2.18 1.16 -9.67
N GLU A 32 -2.59 2.25 -10.32
CA GLU A 32 -2.52 2.40 -11.77
C GLU A 32 -1.12 2.80 -12.25
N THR A 33 -0.34 3.46 -11.40
CA THR A 33 1.01 3.95 -11.71
C THR A 33 2.05 2.94 -11.23
N LYS A 34 2.71 2.24 -12.15
CA LYS A 34 3.61 1.12 -11.81
C LYS A 34 5.08 1.32 -12.19
N GLU A 35 5.38 2.20 -13.13
CA GLU A 35 6.71 2.30 -13.73
C GLU A 35 7.14 3.75 -13.98
N ASN A 36 8.45 3.97 -14.00
CA ASN A 36 9.09 5.25 -14.33
C ASN A 36 8.65 6.43 -13.44
N VAL A 37 8.30 6.16 -12.20
CA VAL A 37 7.91 7.22 -11.27
C VAL A 37 9.12 8.06 -10.85
N LYS A 38 8.91 9.36 -10.68
CA LYS A 38 9.94 10.35 -10.37
C LYS A 38 9.86 10.79 -8.92
N VAL A 39 10.94 11.30 -8.41
CA VAL A 39 10.94 11.99 -7.12
C VAL A 39 9.93 13.14 -7.15
N GLY A 40 9.02 13.14 -6.19
CA GLY A 40 7.91 14.11 -6.08
C GLY A 40 6.59 13.65 -6.72
N ASP A 41 6.58 12.57 -7.49
CA ASP A 41 5.34 11.99 -7.99
C ASP A 41 4.51 11.40 -6.83
N THR A 42 3.20 11.58 -6.90
CA THR A 42 2.26 11.01 -5.93
C THR A 42 1.63 9.75 -6.51
N ILE A 43 1.79 8.65 -5.79
CA ILE A 43 1.18 7.37 -6.12
C ILE A 43 -0.08 7.20 -5.29
N ILE A 44 -1.20 6.96 -5.97
CA ILE A 44 -2.49 6.66 -5.33
C ILE A 44 -2.65 5.15 -5.26
N TYR A 45 -2.85 4.63 -4.07
CA TYR A 45 -3.15 3.22 -3.82
C TYR A 45 -4.62 3.04 -3.49
N THR A 46 -5.19 1.98 -4.02
CA THR A 46 -6.52 1.49 -3.67
C THR A 46 -6.35 0.20 -2.87
N ILE A 47 -6.93 0.16 -1.68
CA ILE A 47 -6.95 -1.00 -0.78
C ILE A 47 -8.39 -1.51 -0.71
N THR A 48 -8.60 -2.75 -1.12
CA THR A 48 -9.90 -3.40 -1.12
C THR A 48 -9.89 -4.51 -0.08
N VAL A 49 -10.76 -4.42 0.94
CA VAL A 49 -10.89 -5.39 2.02
C VAL A 49 -12.21 -6.14 1.87
N LYS A 50 -12.16 -7.46 1.82
CA LYS A 50 -13.33 -8.32 1.58
C LYS A 50 -13.47 -9.39 2.64
N ASN A 51 -14.67 -9.56 3.17
CA ASN A 51 -15.03 -10.73 3.97
C ASN A 51 -15.31 -11.92 3.04
N ILE A 52 -14.39 -12.90 3.03
CA ILE A 52 -14.48 -14.15 2.25
C ILE A 52 -14.95 -15.33 3.09
N GLY A 53 -15.22 -15.11 4.40
CA GLY A 53 -15.77 -16.10 5.31
C GLY A 53 -17.28 -16.24 5.19
N ASN A 54 -17.89 -17.00 6.10
CA ASN A 54 -19.35 -17.18 6.22
C ASN A 54 -19.92 -16.65 7.53
N VAL A 55 -19.14 -15.81 8.23
CA VAL A 55 -19.56 -15.07 9.44
C VAL A 55 -19.21 -13.59 9.28
N THR A 56 -19.97 -12.72 9.91
CA THR A 56 -19.67 -11.28 9.96
C THR A 56 -18.41 -11.05 10.78
N LEU A 57 -17.51 -10.22 10.29
CA LEU A 57 -16.30 -9.79 10.98
C LEU A 57 -16.54 -8.47 11.69
N THR A 58 -15.87 -8.27 12.84
CA THR A 58 -15.92 -7.03 13.62
C THR A 58 -14.52 -6.53 13.93
N ASN A 59 -14.41 -5.24 14.27
CA ASN A 59 -13.14 -4.58 14.59
C ASN A 59 -12.08 -4.82 13.52
N VAL A 60 -12.46 -4.64 12.24
CA VAL A 60 -11.58 -4.83 11.11
C VAL A 60 -10.65 -3.62 11.03
N LYS A 61 -9.36 -3.83 11.27
CA LYS A 61 -8.33 -2.80 11.17
C LYS A 61 -7.58 -2.93 9.87
N VAL A 62 -7.33 -1.81 9.22
CA VAL A 62 -6.58 -1.70 7.97
C VAL A 62 -5.43 -0.74 8.19
N ASP A 63 -4.21 -1.25 8.08
CA ASP A 63 -2.99 -0.49 8.33
C ASP A 63 -2.08 -0.46 7.09
N ASP A 64 -1.58 0.73 6.78
CA ASP A 64 -0.57 1.00 5.77
C ASP A 64 0.43 2.01 6.34
N ASP A 65 1.51 1.49 6.91
CA ASP A 65 2.49 2.26 7.68
C ASP A 65 3.21 3.33 6.83
N GLU A 66 3.45 3.05 5.54
CA GLU A 66 4.18 3.97 4.64
C GLU A 66 3.35 5.22 4.26
N THR A 67 2.03 5.10 4.33
CA THR A 67 1.10 6.19 4.03
C THR A 67 0.39 6.75 5.28
N ASN A 68 0.68 6.22 6.47
CA ASN A 68 0.02 6.50 7.75
C ASN A 68 -1.51 6.29 7.68
N LEU A 69 -1.97 5.31 6.89
CA LEU A 69 -3.36 4.91 6.90
C LEU A 69 -3.59 3.94 8.07
N HIS A 70 -4.52 4.29 8.97
CA HIS A 70 -4.96 3.48 10.11
C HIS A 70 -6.46 3.64 10.21
N GLU A 71 -7.22 2.73 9.61
CA GLU A 71 -8.67 2.78 9.54
C GLU A 71 -9.29 1.58 10.25
N GLU A 72 -10.43 1.81 10.87
CA GLU A 72 -11.21 0.78 11.54
C GLU A 72 -12.62 0.70 10.95
N ILE A 73 -12.99 -0.50 10.47
CA ILE A 73 -14.31 -0.84 9.98
C ILE A 73 -14.99 -1.63 11.09
N ALA A 74 -16.01 -1.05 11.72
CA ALA A 74 -16.67 -1.64 12.88
C ALA A 74 -17.27 -3.03 12.60
N GLU A 75 -17.83 -3.23 11.40
CA GLU A 75 -18.47 -4.47 10.97
C GLU A 75 -18.31 -4.67 9.46
N LEU A 76 -17.91 -5.88 9.05
CA LEU A 76 -17.84 -6.29 7.65
C LEU A 76 -18.67 -7.57 7.46
N ALA A 77 -19.88 -7.42 6.92
CA ALA A 77 -20.81 -8.54 6.70
C ALA A 77 -20.26 -9.52 5.64
N VAL A 78 -20.79 -10.76 5.68
CA VAL A 78 -20.40 -11.83 4.74
C VAL A 78 -20.50 -11.40 3.28
N GLY A 79 -19.41 -11.56 2.54
CA GLY A 79 -19.30 -11.22 1.12
C GLY A 79 -19.22 -9.72 0.82
N LYS A 80 -19.24 -8.85 1.85
CA LYS A 80 -19.07 -7.40 1.67
C LYS A 80 -17.62 -7.03 1.46
N THR A 81 -17.46 -5.90 0.77
CA THR A 81 -16.18 -5.30 0.43
C THR A 81 -16.20 -3.83 0.82
N GLU A 82 -15.13 -3.37 1.45
CA GLU A 82 -14.84 -1.96 1.69
C GLU A 82 -13.62 -1.56 0.88
N THR A 83 -13.59 -0.30 0.43
CA THR A 83 -12.51 0.23 -0.40
C THR A 83 -11.99 1.52 0.18
N LEU A 84 -10.70 1.58 0.42
CA LEU A 84 -9.97 2.71 0.93
C LEU A 84 -8.97 3.20 -0.10
N THR A 85 -8.60 4.48 -0.02
CA THR A 85 -7.55 5.06 -0.86
C THR A 85 -6.53 5.76 0.02
N THR A 86 -5.26 5.68 -0.37
CA THR A 86 -4.17 6.37 0.31
C THR A 86 -3.12 6.82 -0.70
N GLU A 87 -2.22 7.71 -0.29
CA GLU A 87 -1.25 8.34 -1.17
C GLU A 87 0.16 8.22 -0.61
N TYR A 88 1.13 8.04 -1.50
CA TYR A 88 2.55 8.11 -1.18
C TYR A 88 3.28 9.01 -2.17
N THR A 89 4.12 9.91 -1.68
CA THR A 89 4.99 10.73 -2.53
C THR A 89 6.37 10.11 -2.61
N ILE A 90 6.82 9.81 -3.84
CA ILE A 90 8.12 9.21 -4.12
C ILE A 90 9.25 10.13 -3.64
N LYS A 91 10.19 9.56 -2.90
CA LYS A 91 11.34 10.23 -2.32
C LYS A 91 12.62 9.87 -3.08
N GLU A 92 13.66 10.70 -2.95
CA GLU A 92 14.97 10.39 -3.53
C GLU A 92 15.54 9.06 -3.02
N ALA A 93 15.22 8.68 -1.77
CA ALA A 93 15.60 7.38 -1.22
C ALA A 93 15.00 6.18 -1.99
N ASP A 94 13.82 6.35 -2.58
CA ASP A 94 13.16 5.32 -3.39
C ASP A 94 13.81 5.26 -4.78
N LEU A 95 14.13 6.41 -5.38
CA LEU A 95 14.91 6.49 -6.62
C LEU A 95 16.26 5.79 -6.48
N LEU A 96 16.97 6.00 -5.36
CA LEU A 96 18.26 5.35 -5.08
C LEU A 96 18.15 3.83 -4.93
N LYS A 97 16.97 3.30 -4.54
CA LYS A 97 16.67 1.85 -4.49
C LYS A 97 16.20 1.29 -5.82
N GLY A 98 15.70 2.14 -6.72
CA GLY A 98 15.12 1.76 -8.01
C GLY A 98 13.65 1.35 -7.93
N SER A 99 13.07 1.25 -6.74
CA SER A 99 11.66 0.88 -6.53
C SER A 99 11.17 1.27 -5.15
N PHE A 100 9.84 1.31 -5.01
CA PHE A 100 9.15 1.46 -3.74
C PHE A 100 8.06 0.39 -3.64
N THR A 101 8.07 -0.37 -2.54
CA THR A 101 7.05 -1.37 -2.21
C THR A 101 6.24 -0.87 -1.04
N ASN A 102 4.92 -0.87 -1.17
CA ASN A 102 3.98 -0.46 -0.14
C ASN A 102 3.07 -1.63 0.24
N ILE A 103 2.90 -1.90 1.55
CA ILE A 103 2.20 -3.05 2.10
C ILE A 103 0.96 -2.56 2.85
N ALA A 104 -0.19 -3.16 2.55
CA ALA A 104 -1.40 -3.05 3.36
C ALA A 104 -1.60 -4.32 4.18
N LYS A 105 -1.97 -4.16 5.45
CA LYS A 105 -2.28 -5.25 6.37
C LYS A 105 -3.70 -5.11 6.86
N VAL A 106 -4.37 -6.22 7.07
CA VAL A 106 -5.71 -6.24 7.64
C VAL A 106 -5.79 -7.29 8.74
N GLU A 107 -6.48 -6.95 9.82
CA GLU A 107 -6.85 -7.88 10.89
C GLU A 107 -8.32 -7.66 11.29
N ALA A 108 -8.98 -8.73 11.73
CA ALA A 108 -10.35 -8.69 12.26
C ALA A 108 -10.54 -9.72 13.36
N ASP A 109 -11.52 -9.51 14.23
CA ASP A 109 -11.90 -10.51 15.22
C ASP A 109 -12.47 -11.75 14.54
N ASP A 110 -12.03 -12.95 14.98
CA ASP A 110 -12.58 -14.23 14.53
C ASP A 110 -13.72 -14.68 15.47
N PRO A 111 -14.98 -14.45 15.10
CA PRO A 111 -16.11 -14.79 15.98
C PRO A 111 -16.34 -16.29 16.12
N THR A 112 -15.58 -17.14 15.43
CA THR A 112 -15.70 -18.60 15.49
C THR A 112 -14.75 -19.23 16.49
N LYS A 113 -13.88 -18.42 17.13
CA LYS A 113 -12.88 -18.85 18.11
C LYS A 113 -12.99 -18.03 19.38
N ASP A 114 -12.31 -18.52 20.41
CA ASP A 114 -12.23 -17.85 21.70
C ASP A 114 -11.47 -16.51 21.60
N ASP A 115 -11.67 -15.64 22.59
CA ASP A 115 -11.18 -14.27 22.66
C ASP A 115 -9.72 -14.11 22.18
N ASP A 116 -9.46 -13.00 21.52
CA ASP A 116 -8.18 -12.53 20.96
C ASP A 116 -7.67 -13.25 19.69
N THR A 117 -8.38 -14.23 19.13
CA THR A 117 -7.98 -14.79 17.84
C THR A 117 -8.39 -13.84 16.71
N LYS A 118 -7.43 -13.51 15.84
CA LYS A 118 -7.65 -12.67 14.67
C LYS A 118 -7.60 -13.49 13.40
N VAL A 119 -8.39 -13.08 12.42
CA VAL A 119 -8.17 -13.41 11.02
C VAL A 119 -7.41 -12.25 10.38
N THR A 120 -6.36 -12.56 9.62
CA THR A 120 -5.45 -11.56 9.07
C THR A 120 -5.12 -11.85 7.63
N ASP A 121 -4.80 -10.80 6.86
CA ASP A 121 -4.25 -10.89 5.53
C ASP A 121 -3.36 -9.67 5.24
N GLN A 122 -2.52 -9.76 4.21
CA GLN A 122 -1.71 -8.63 3.73
C GLN A 122 -1.46 -8.75 2.24
N ASP A 123 -1.34 -7.59 1.60
CA ASP A 123 -0.97 -7.49 0.18
C ASP A 123 -0.04 -6.31 -0.06
N ASP A 124 0.83 -6.41 -1.05
CA ASP A 124 1.77 -5.37 -1.41
C ASP A 124 1.69 -4.99 -2.90
N GLU A 125 2.05 -3.75 -3.17
CA GLU A 125 2.19 -3.23 -4.52
C GLU A 125 3.53 -2.53 -4.67
N THR A 126 4.27 -2.88 -5.73
CA THR A 126 5.59 -2.31 -6.02
C THR A 126 5.53 -1.43 -7.27
N VAL A 127 6.09 -0.23 -7.16
CA VAL A 127 6.32 0.68 -8.28
C VAL A 127 7.81 0.80 -8.55
N THR A 128 8.22 0.91 -9.83
CA THR A 128 9.60 1.14 -10.23
C THR A 128 9.84 2.61 -10.54
N THR A 129 10.98 3.13 -10.11
CA THR A 129 11.38 4.51 -10.38
C THR A 129 12.03 4.64 -11.76
N GLU A 130 12.16 5.87 -12.25
CA GLU A 130 13.05 6.17 -13.36
C GLU A 130 14.50 5.78 -13.03
N GLU A 131 15.35 5.70 -14.05
CA GLU A 131 16.79 5.44 -13.83
C GLU A 131 17.44 6.62 -13.10
N MET A 132 18.31 6.30 -12.13
CA MET A 132 19.13 7.29 -11.45
C MET A 132 20.13 7.91 -12.42
N ASN A 133 20.16 9.23 -12.50
CA ASN A 133 21.09 10.00 -13.30
C ASN A 133 21.78 11.06 -12.45
N ALA A 134 23.01 10.83 -12.05
CA ALA A 134 23.85 11.82 -11.40
C ALA A 134 24.64 12.57 -12.48
N HIS A 135 24.29 13.83 -12.74
CA HIS A 135 24.91 14.63 -13.77
C HIS A 135 25.15 16.06 -13.34
N ILE A 136 26.29 16.62 -13.72
CA ILE A 136 26.68 18.00 -13.45
C ILE A 136 27.09 18.68 -14.75
N LYS A 137 26.55 19.85 -14.98
CA LYS A 137 26.88 20.73 -16.10
C LYS A 137 27.70 21.91 -15.61
N VAL A 138 28.77 22.27 -16.32
CA VAL A 138 29.58 23.42 -16.03
C VAL A 138 29.65 24.33 -17.27
N GLU A 139 29.27 25.58 -17.10
CA GLU A 139 29.38 26.61 -18.12
C GLU A 139 30.35 27.70 -17.65
N LYS A 140 31.31 28.09 -18.51
CA LYS A 140 32.26 29.16 -18.23
C LYS A 140 32.14 30.21 -19.33
N THR A 141 31.93 31.45 -18.92
CA THR A 141 31.89 32.62 -19.80
C THR A 141 32.90 33.67 -19.35
N ALA A 142 33.36 34.50 -20.26
CA ALA A 142 34.17 35.66 -19.98
C ALA A 142 33.41 36.94 -20.35
N ASP A 143 33.59 37.98 -19.62
CA ASP A 143 32.99 39.32 -19.88
C ASP A 143 33.57 39.99 -21.14
N VAL A 144 34.86 39.70 -21.44
CA VAL A 144 35.55 40.16 -22.63
C VAL A 144 36.25 38.99 -23.31
N THR A 145 36.13 38.86 -24.63
CA THR A 145 36.71 37.76 -25.42
C THR A 145 37.69 38.22 -26.50
N SER A 146 37.81 39.56 -26.74
CA SER A 146 38.71 40.11 -27.77
C SER A 146 39.06 41.56 -27.45
N GLY A 147 40.13 42.09 -28.10
CA GLY A 147 40.57 43.47 -27.94
C GLY A 147 41.33 43.75 -26.65
N LEU A 148 41.84 42.74 -25.97
CA LEU A 148 42.57 42.84 -24.71
C LEU A 148 43.99 43.35 -24.92
N GLU A 149 44.46 44.23 -23.99
CA GLU A 149 45.82 44.71 -23.90
C GLU A 149 46.51 44.19 -22.63
N VAL A 150 47.84 44.36 -22.57
CA VAL A 150 48.61 43.93 -21.39
C VAL A 150 48.20 44.75 -20.17
N GLY A 151 47.67 44.07 -19.13
CA GLY A 151 47.20 44.71 -17.91
C GLY A 151 45.67 44.74 -17.78
N ASP A 152 44.93 44.36 -18.84
CA ASP A 152 43.47 44.23 -18.74
C ASP A 152 43.06 43.05 -17.84
N GLU A 153 41.98 43.27 -17.11
CA GLU A 153 41.36 42.22 -16.29
C GLU A 153 40.24 41.55 -17.07
N VAL A 154 40.14 40.24 -16.94
CA VAL A 154 39.04 39.44 -17.51
C VAL A 154 38.32 38.74 -16.37
N THR A 155 37.02 38.98 -16.30
CA THR A 155 36.17 38.33 -15.33
C THR A 155 35.57 37.07 -15.95
N TYR A 156 35.78 35.93 -15.31
CA TYR A 156 35.15 34.69 -15.68
C TYR A 156 33.96 34.37 -14.78
N THR A 157 32.84 34.09 -15.37
CA THR A 157 31.66 33.53 -14.66
C THR A 157 31.63 32.04 -14.89
N ILE A 158 31.56 31.25 -13.82
CA ILE A 158 31.43 29.81 -13.84
C ILE A 158 30.07 29.47 -13.21
N VAL A 159 29.21 28.84 -14.01
CA VAL A 159 27.90 28.32 -13.56
C VAL A 159 28.01 26.81 -13.47
N VAL A 160 27.68 26.27 -12.30
CA VAL A 160 27.63 24.84 -12.03
C VAL A 160 26.17 24.48 -11.78
N THR A 161 25.65 23.54 -12.53
CA THR A 161 24.24 23.11 -12.45
C THR A 161 24.18 21.60 -12.25
N ASN A 162 23.40 21.16 -11.27
CA ASN A 162 22.96 19.78 -11.19
C ASN A 162 21.78 19.63 -12.17
N ASP A 163 22.00 18.96 -13.29
CA ASP A 163 20.97 18.65 -14.29
C ASP A 163 20.64 17.15 -14.35
N GLY A 164 21.01 16.42 -13.30
CA GLY A 164 20.58 15.08 -13.00
C GLY A 164 19.30 15.03 -12.15
N ASN A 165 18.92 13.84 -11.72
CA ASN A 165 17.71 13.59 -10.91
C ASN A 165 18.02 13.14 -9.46
N VAL A 166 19.28 13.29 -9.02
CA VAL A 166 19.72 13.01 -7.64
C VAL A 166 20.52 14.17 -7.06
N THR A 167 20.51 14.29 -5.77
CA THR A 167 21.32 15.28 -5.04
C THR A 167 22.81 14.99 -5.19
N LEU A 168 23.60 16.01 -5.51
CA LEU A 168 25.05 15.92 -5.59
C LEU A 168 25.68 16.50 -4.33
N TYR A 169 26.72 15.87 -3.82
CA TYR A 169 27.48 16.29 -2.64
C TYR A 169 28.91 16.63 -3.01
N ASN A 170 29.52 17.57 -2.27
CA ASN A 170 30.92 18.00 -2.43
C ASN A 170 31.23 18.54 -3.84
N VAL A 171 30.32 19.29 -4.39
CA VAL A 171 30.48 20.01 -5.67
C VAL A 171 31.37 21.21 -5.55
#